data_44f6d910e26c39754789c0abcd341edd
#
_entry.id   44f6d910e26c39754789c0abcd341edd
#
_cell.length_a   1.000
_cell.length_b   1.000
_cell.length_c   1.000
_cell.angle_alpha   90.00
_cell.angle_beta   90.00
_cell.angle_gamma   90.00
#
_symmetry.space_group_name_H-M   'P 1'
#
loop_
_entity.id
_entity.type
_entity.pdbx_description
1 polymer ?
#
loop_
_entity_poly.entity_id
_entity_poly.type
_entity_poly.pdbx_seq_one_letter_code
_entity_poly.pdbx_strand_id
1 'polypeptide(L)'
;MTTTAAAGPDGAVSYEVREAVGPGDRDACFEVRRDVFVDEQGVPRELEYDTYDETAVHVLAIRADGVPLGTGRLLHGADATGKTGADASVGSLGRLAVTRAARGLGVGAALVRAIEDVARERGLAAVDLHAQTHALGFYERLGYVAYGPEFPDAGMPHRAMRRSL
;
A
#
# COMPACT_ATOMS: atom_id res chain seq x y z
N MET A 1 -6.12 11.05 13.39
CA MET A 1 -6.38 9.77 12.69
C MET A 1 -7.73 9.85 11.99
N THR A 2 -7.71 9.78 10.70
CA THR A 2 -8.94 9.80 9.92
C THR A 2 -9.37 8.37 9.65
N THR A 3 -10.41 7.93 10.33
CA THR A 3 -11.07 6.65 10.04
C THR A 3 -12.05 6.89 8.91
N THR A 4 -11.82 6.28 7.77
CA THR A 4 -12.77 6.32 6.67
C THR A 4 -13.54 5.01 6.66
N ALA A 5 -14.81 5.09 7.02
CA ALA A 5 -15.73 3.97 6.84
C ALA A 5 -16.28 4.06 5.41
N ALA A 6 -15.98 3.08 4.58
CA ALA A 6 -16.60 2.95 3.27
C ALA A 6 -17.72 1.94 3.36
N ALA A 7 -18.95 2.39 3.17
CA ALA A 7 -20.09 1.52 2.99
C ALA A 7 -20.26 1.24 1.49
N GLY A 8 -20.20 -0.02 1.11
CA GLY A 8 -20.53 -0.43 -0.25
C GLY A 8 -22.05 -0.46 -0.48
N PRO A 9 -22.53 -0.39 -1.74
CA PRO A 9 -23.94 -0.48 -2.05
C PRO A 9 -24.49 -1.89 -1.80
N ASP A 10 -25.72 -1.96 -1.33
CA ASP A 10 -26.58 -3.15 -1.24
C ASP A 10 -25.95 -4.44 -0.69
N GLY A 11 -25.83 -4.54 0.64
CA GLY A 11 -25.40 -5.76 1.31
C GLY A 11 -23.88 -6.00 1.22
N ALA A 12 -23.12 -5.04 0.70
CA ALA A 12 -21.68 -5.10 0.67
C ALA A 12 -21.09 -5.00 2.07
N VAL A 13 -19.98 -5.70 2.27
CA VAL A 13 -19.24 -5.79 3.52
C VAL A 13 -18.78 -4.39 3.96
N SER A 14 -19.18 -3.99 5.16
CA SER A 14 -18.67 -2.78 5.80
C SER A 14 -17.22 -3.01 6.27
N TYR A 15 -16.34 -2.09 5.92
CA TYR A 15 -14.94 -2.14 6.36
C TYR A 15 -14.42 -0.74 6.72
N GLU A 16 -13.38 -0.74 7.51
CA GLU A 16 -12.68 0.47 7.94
C GLU A 16 -11.26 0.44 7.37
N VAL A 17 -10.74 1.62 7.00
CA VAL A 17 -9.32 1.80 6.65
C VAL A 17 -8.70 2.75 7.66
N ARG A 18 -7.59 2.31 8.27
CA ARG A 18 -6.90 3.06 9.31
C ARG A 18 -5.41 2.83 9.29
N GLU A 19 -4.65 3.74 9.91
CA GLU A 19 -3.26 3.47 10.26
C GLU A 19 -3.21 2.34 11.27
N ALA A 20 -2.33 1.37 11.04
CA ALA A 20 -2.15 0.24 11.93
C ALA A 20 -1.54 0.70 13.26
N VAL A 21 -2.17 0.36 14.36
CA VAL A 21 -1.75 0.71 15.72
C VAL A 21 -1.62 -0.56 16.53
N GLY A 22 -0.45 -0.75 17.14
CA GLY A 22 -0.18 -1.90 18.00
C GLY A 22 0.08 -3.20 17.23
N PRO A 23 0.43 -4.27 17.98
CA PRO A 23 0.87 -5.53 17.38
C PRO A 23 -0.24 -6.27 16.63
N GLY A 24 -1.48 -6.19 17.10
CA GLY A 24 -2.61 -6.87 16.46
C GLY A 24 -2.88 -6.37 15.05
N ASP A 25 -2.90 -5.04 14.85
CA ASP A 25 -3.07 -4.45 13.54
C ASP A 25 -1.88 -4.76 12.62
N ARG A 26 -0.67 -4.74 13.15
CA ARG A 26 0.53 -5.08 12.37
C ARG A 26 0.51 -6.54 11.93
N ASP A 27 0.13 -7.44 12.82
CA ASP A 27 0.00 -8.86 12.48
C ASP A 27 -1.05 -9.08 11.37
N ALA A 28 -2.16 -8.34 11.41
CA ALA A 28 -3.18 -8.38 10.37
C ALA A 28 -2.63 -7.89 9.01
N CYS A 29 -1.84 -6.82 9.01
CA CYS A 29 -1.17 -6.35 7.79
C CYS A 29 -0.24 -7.43 7.22
N PHE A 30 0.56 -8.06 8.06
CA PHE A 30 1.50 -9.11 7.61
C PHE A 30 0.78 -10.37 7.14
N GLU A 31 -0.36 -10.70 7.73
CA GLU A 31 -1.21 -11.81 7.26
C GLU A 31 -1.67 -11.57 5.81
N VAL A 32 -2.17 -10.38 5.50
CA VAL A 32 -2.58 -10.01 4.14
C VAL A 32 -1.40 -10.11 3.16
N ARG A 33 -0.24 -9.60 3.56
CA ARG A 33 0.97 -9.62 2.72
C ARG A 33 1.41 -11.05 2.43
N ARG A 34 1.37 -11.92 3.42
CA ARG A 34 1.69 -13.34 3.22
C ARG A 34 0.72 -13.99 2.25
N ASP A 35 -0.58 -13.77 2.42
CA ASP A 35 -1.60 -14.36 1.55
C ASP A 35 -1.44 -13.90 0.09
N VAL A 36 -1.15 -12.63 -0.14
CA VAL A 36 -1.07 -12.06 -1.50
C VAL A 36 0.32 -12.25 -2.11
N PHE A 37 1.37 -11.86 -1.42
CA PHE A 37 2.71 -11.85 -2.02
C PHE A 37 3.38 -13.21 -1.97
N VAL A 38 3.29 -13.92 -0.86
CA VAL A 38 3.95 -15.22 -0.70
C VAL A 38 3.10 -16.35 -1.29
N ASP A 39 1.88 -16.50 -0.83
CA ASP A 39 1.04 -17.63 -1.20
C ASP A 39 0.47 -17.49 -2.62
N GLU A 40 -0.03 -16.32 -3.00
CA GLU A 40 -0.63 -16.11 -4.32
C GLU A 40 0.43 -15.80 -5.39
N GLN A 41 1.35 -14.86 -5.15
CA GLN A 41 2.33 -14.40 -6.15
C GLN A 41 3.65 -15.17 -6.13
N GLY A 42 3.89 -16.01 -5.14
CA GLY A 42 5.09 -16.83 -5.06
C GLY A 42 6.37 -16.08 -4.70
N VAL A 43 6.27 -14.89 -4.11
CA VAL A 43 7.43 -14.17 -3.63
C VAL A 43 8.06 -14.93 -2.47
N PRO A 44 9.38 -15.19 -2.46
CA PRO A 44 10.04 -15.84 -1.33
C PRO A 44 9.80 -15.06 -0.04
N ARG A 45 9.48 -15.76 1.03
CA ARG A 45 9.17 -15.15 2.32
C ARG A 45 10.29 -14.24 2.83
N GLU A 46 11.54 -14.59 2.55
CA GLU A 46 12.74 -13.83 2.93
C GLU A 46 12.84 -12.48 2.22
N LEU A 47 12.22 -12.33 1.05
CA LEU A 47 12.22 -11.09 0.27
C LEU A 47 11.01 -10.21 0.61
N GLU A 48 9.94 -10.80 1.11
CA GLU A 48 8.69 -10.07 1.39
C GLU A 48 8.83 -9.18 2.63
N TYR A 49 9.40 -9.72 3.72
CA TYR A 49 9.70 -8.95 4.93
C TYR A 49 11.06 -8.28 4.81
N ASP A 50 11.15 -7.03 5.26
CA ASP A 50 12.41 -6.29 5.31
C ASP A 50 12.49 -5.43 6.58
N THR A 51 13.67 -4.85 6.83
CA THR A 51 13.93 -4.04 8.03
C THR A 51 13.15 -2.73 8.03
N TYR A 52 12.69 -2.25 6.87
CA TYR A 52 11.86 -1.04 6.79
C TYR A 52 10.50 -1.22 7.45
N ASP A 53 10.04 -2.45 7.62
CA ASP A 53 8.77 -2.74 8.28
C ASP A 53 8.72 -2.24 9.73
N GLU A 54 9.86 -2.09 10.39
CA GLU A 54 9.91 -1.60 11.77
C GLU A 54 9.59 -0.10 11.88
N THR A 55 9.98 0.69 10.89
CA THR A 55 9.86 2.15 10.91
C THR A 55 8.80 2.70 9.98
N ALA A 56 8.27 1.88 9.08
CA ALA A 56 7.25 2.25 8.13
C ALA A 56 5.91 2.55 8.78
N VAL A 57 5.11 3.39 8.12
CA VAL A 57 3.68 3.48 8.40
C VAL A 57 2.98 2.36 7.67
N HIS A 58 2.16 1.59 8.38
CA HIS A 58 1.30 0.57 7.80
C HIS A 58 -0.15 1.02 7.87
N VAL A 59 -0.91 0.82 6.80
CA VAL A 59 -2.36 1.03 6.79
C VAL A 59 -3.06 -0.31 6.63
N LEU A 60 -4.24 -0.43 7.24
CA LEU A 60 -5.01 -1.65 7.30
C LEU A 60 -6.45 -1.39 6.89
N ALA A 61 -6.95 -2.20 5.96
CA ALA A 61 -8.37 -2.30 5.70
C ALA A 61 -8.89 -3.55 6.43
N ILE A 62 -9.84 -3.36 7.34
CA ILE A 62 -10.34 -4.44 8.17
C ILE A 62 -11.87 -4.41 8.19
N ARG A 63 -12.47 -5.58 8.04
CA ARG A 63 -13.92 -5.77 8.07
C ARG A 63 -14.44 -5.63 9.51
N ALA A 64 -15.70 -5.28 9.66
CA ALA A 64 -16.31 -5.07 10.97
C ALA A 64 -16.20 -6.29 11.91
N ASP A 65 -16.13 -7.50 11.35
CA ASP A 65 -15.96 -8.75 12.11
C ASP A 65 -14.48 -9.11 12.37
N GLY A 66 -13.54 -8.23 12.03
CA GLY A 66 -12.12 -8.43 12.30
C GLY A 66 -11.31 -9.13 11.20
N VAL A 67 -11.93 -9.44 10.07
CA VAL A 67 -11.22 -10.05 8.94
C VAL A 67 -10.42 -8.99 8.20
N PRO A 68 -9.07 -9.13 8.07
CA PRO A 68 -8.25 -8.19 7.32
C PRO A 68 -8.50 -8.36 5.81
N LEU A 69 -8.68 -7.24 5.11
CA LEU A 69 -9.00 -7.21 3.68
C LEU A 69 -7.86 -6.70 2.83
N GLY A 70 -7.00 -5.86 3.38
CA GLY A 70 -5.93 -5.25 2.64
C GLY A 70 -4.97 -4.46 3.51
N THR A 71 -3.82 -4.12 2.95
CA THR A 71 -2.77 -3.34 3.62
C THR A 71 -1.96 -2.55 2.61
N GLY A 72 -1.23 -1.56 3.09
CA GLY A 72 -0.23 -0.82 2.35
C GLY A 72 0.82 -0.28 3.32
N ARG A 73 1.97 0.11 2.77
CA ARG A 73 3.10 0.60 3.55
C ARG A 73 3.60 1.93 2.98
N LEU A 74 3.88 2.88 3.84
CA LEU A 74 4.54 4.14 3.47
C LEU A 74 5.91 4.21 4.14
N LEU A 75 6.96 4.26 3.33
CA LEU A 75 8.30 4.62 3.77
C LEU A 75 8.45 6.14 3.68
N HIS A 76 9.16 6.74 4.63
CA HIS A 76 9.40 8.18 4.66
C HIS A 76 10.78 8.48 5.23
N GLY A 77 11.28 9.71 5.02
CA GLY A 77 12.60 10.10 5.48
C GLY A 77 13.72 9.30 4.82
N ALA A 78 14.74 8.95 5.58
CA ALA A 78 15.92 8.23 5.09
C ALA A 78 15.57 6.88 4.45
N ASP A 79 14.57 6.20 4.96
CA ASP A 79 14.16 4.88 4.44
C ASP A 79 13.55 4.97 3.02
N ALA A 80 12.97 6.11 2.67
CA ALA A 80 12.39 6.33 1.35
C ALA A 80 13.43 6.79 0.31
N THR A 81 14.49 7.47 0.72
CA THR A 81 15.41 8.14 -0.21
C THR A 81 16.11 7.20 -1.19
N GLY A 82 16.36 5.96 -0.80
CA GLY A 82 16.92 4.94 -1.69
C GLY A 82 16.00 4.54 -2.84
N LYS A 83 14.70 4.80 -2.71
CA LYS A 83 13.67 4.45 -3.70
C LYS A 83 13.17 5.65 -4.49
N THR A 84 13.27 6.85 -3.93
CA THR A 84 12.66 8.07 -4.48
C THR A 84 13.66 9.05 -5.08
N GLY A 85 14.92 8.68 -5.20
CA GLY A 85 15.97 9.54 -5.76
C GLY A 85 16.55 10.54 -4.76
N ALA A 86 16.63 10.17 -3.49
CA ALA A 86 17.22 10.97 -2.41
C ALA A 86 16.45 12.25 -2.04
N ASP A 87 15.18 12.34 -2.40
CA ASP A 87 14.32 13.47 -2.03
C ASP A 87 13.51 13.11 -0.77
N ALA A 88 13.88 13.74 0.36
CA ALA A 88 13.23 13.48 1.64
C ALA A 88 11.78 13.99 1.73
N SER A 89 11.34 14.82 0.78
CA SER A 89 9.95 15.29 0.69
C SER A 89 9.02 14.30 -0.01
N VAL A 90 9.55 13.19 -0.50
CA VAL A 90 8.80 12.17 -1.23
C VAL A 90 8.71 10.90 -0.39
N GLY A 91 7.50 10.43 -0.13
CA GLY A 91 7.27 9.13 0.50
C GLY A 91 7.18 8.00 -0.52
N SER A 92 7.50 6.79 -0.10
CA SER A 92 7.43 5.59 -0.96
C SER A 92 6.31 4.66 -0.49
N LEU A 93 5.28 4.53 -1.31
CA LEU A 93 4.21 3.56 -1.12
C LEU A 93 4.66 2.21 -1.64
N GLY A 94 4.48 1.17 -0.86
CA GLY A 94 4.77 -0.20 -1.26
C GLY A 94 3.90 -1.20 -0.51
N ARG A 95 4.11 -2.46 -0.82
CA ARG A 95 3.40 -3.56 -0.16
C ARG A 95 1.88 -3.39 -0.15
N LEU A 96 1.33 -2.77 -1.21
CA LEU A 96 -0.12 -2.67 -1.37
C LEU A 96 -0.68 -4.03 -1.76
N ALA A 97 -1.55 -4.55 -0.94
CA ALA A 97 -2.14 -5.87 -1.15
C ALA A 97 -3.59 -5.90 -0.72
N VAL A 98 -4.44 -6.50 -1.55
CA VAL A 98 -5.86 -6.73 -1.26
C VAL A 98 -6.13 -8.21 -1.41
N THR A 99 -6.75 -8.83 -0.40
CA THR A 99 -7.09 -10.25 -0.45
C THR A 99 -8.01 -10.53 -1.64
N ARG A 100 -7.91 -11.74 -2.20
CA ARG A 100 -8.68 -12.11 -3.39
C ARG A 100 -10.19 -11.87 -3.20
N ALA A 101 -10.73 -12.25 -2.03
CA ALA A 101 -12.16 -12.09 -1.73
C ALA A 101 -12.61 -10.62 -1.64
N ALA A 102 -11.68 -9.69 -1.36
CA ALA A 102 -11.98 -8.28 -1.20
C ALA A 102 -11.73 -7.44 -2.47
N ARG A 103 -11.27 -8.04 -3.55
CA ARG A 103 -11.02 -7.33 -4.82
C ARG A 103 -12.33 -6.90 -5.46
N GLY A 104 -12.29 -5.76 -6.15
CA GLY A 104 -13.46 -5.17 -6.79
C GLY A 104 -14.37 -4.36 -5.87
N LEU A 105 -14.00 -4.19 -4.58
CA LEU A 105 -14.77 -3.46 -3.58
C LEU A 105 -14.21 -2.05 -3.30
N GLY A 106 -13.21 -1.61 -4.04
CA GLY A 106 -12.59 -0.30 -3.82
C GLY A 106 -11.58 -0.25 -2.68
N VAL A 107 -11.21 -1.38 -2.10
CA VAL A 107 -10.29 -1.46 -0.94
C VAL A 107 -8.90 -0.92 -1.30
N GLY A 108 -8.37 -1.28 -2.46
CA GLY A 108 -7.06 -0.82 -2.92
C GLY A 108 -6.99 0.70 -3.04
N ALA A 109 -7.99 1.32 -3.66
CA ALA A 109 -8.08 2.76 -3.79
C ALA A 109 -8.19 3.44 -2.41
N ALA A 110 -8.99 2.89 -1.50
CA ALA A 110 -9.13 3.43 -0.15
C ALA A 110 -7.81 3.37 0.63
N LEU A 111 -7.03 2.29 0.47
CA LEU A 111 -5.70 2.16 1.09
C LEU A 111 -4.72 3.20 0.54
N VAL A 112 -4.70 3.42 -0.77
CA VAL A 112 -3.85 4.45 -1.38
C VAL A 112 -4.21 5.84 -0.84
N ARG A 113 -5.50 6.17 -0.76
CA ARG A 113 -5.94 7.46 -0.21
C ARG A 113 -5.56 7.61 1.27
N ALA A 114 -5.66 6.55 2.06
CA ALA A 114 -5.22 6.58 3.47
C ALA A 114 -3.72 6.86 3.59
N ILE A 115 -2.91 6.25 2.73
CA ILE A 115 -1.46 6.52 2.69
C ILE A 115 -1.17 7.96 2.29
N GLU A 116 -1.88 8.51 1.29
CA GLU A 116 -1.74 9.91 0.90
C GLU A 116 -2.10 10.85 2.04
N ASP A 117 -3.15 10.55 2.80
CA ASP A 117 -3.54 11.36 3.95
C ASP A 117 -2.44 11.37 5.03
N VAL A 118 -1.86 10.22 5.34
CA VAL A 118 -0.73 10.15 6.27
C VAL A 118 0.47 10.93 5.73
N ALA A 119 0.77 10.81 4.45
CA ALA A 119 1.86 11.54 3.81
C ALA A 119 1.66 13.06 3.93
N ARG A 120 0.43 13.57 3.72
CA ARG A 120 0.11 14.99 3.91
C ARG A 120 0.28 15.43 5.36
N GLU A 121 -0.20 14.63 6.32
CA GLU A 121 -0.04 14.89 7.75
C GLU A 121 1.43 15.02 8.16
N ARG A 122 2.30 14.26 7.50
CA ARG A 122 3.75 14.28 7.73
C ARG A 122 4.49 15.35 6.91
N GLY A 123 3.78 16.18 6.14
CA GLY A 123 4.35 17.27 5.36
C GLY A 123 5.07 16.80 4.10
N LEU A 124 4.81 15.60 3.60
CA LEU A 124 5.39 15.11 2.36
C LEU A 124 4.75 15.79 1.14
N ALA A 125 5.55 16.06 0.12
CA ALA A 125 5.11 16.75 -1.08
C ALA A 125 4.58 15.83 -2.17
N ALA A 126 4.98 14.56 -2.15
CA ALA A 126 4.61 13.58 -3.15
C ALA A 126 4.68 12.16 -2.60
N VAL A 127 3.98 11.26 -3.27
CA VAL A 127 4.09 9.81 -3.06
C VAL A 127 4.59 9.17 -4.33
N ASP A 128 5.63 8.36 -4.19
CA ASP A 128 6.24 7.55 -5.24
C ASP A 128 5.92 6.08 -4.99
N LEU A 129 5.87 5.28 -6.04
CA LEU A 129 5.66 3.84 -5.94
C LEU A 129 6.27 3.12 -7.13
N HIS A 130 6.53 1.83 -6.96
CA HIS A 130 6.93 0.94 -8.03
C HIS A 130 5.77 -0.02 -8.31
N ALA A 131 5.07 0.22 -9.42
CA ALA A 131 3.89 -0.55 -9.78
C ALA A 131 4.26 -1.77 -10.63
N GLN A 132 3.67 -2.92 -10.34
CA GLN A 132 3.66 -4.02 -11.30
C GLN A 132 2.96 -3.54 -12.57
N THR A 133 3.49 -3.92 -13.75
CA THR A 133 3.02 -3.32 -15.02
C THR A 133 1.53 -3.56 -15.29
N HIS A 134 0.97 -4.68 -14.82
CA HIS A 134 -0.46 -4.92 -14.96
C HIS A 134 -1.35 -4.02 -14.08
N ALA A 135 -0.76 -3.33 -13.11
CA ALA A 135 -1.46 -2.43 -12.19
C ALA A 135 -1.34 -0.95 -12.55
N LEU A 136 -0.64 -0.60 -13.64
CA LEU A 136 -0.44 0.80 -14.04
C LEU A 136 -1.77 1.56 -14.18
N GLY A 137 -2.75 0.98 -14.86
CA GLY A 137 -4.05 1.62 -15.05
C GLY A 137 -4.79 1.90 -13.75
N PHE A 138 -4.64 1.04 -12.74
CA PHE A 138 -5.20 1.28 -11.42
C PHE A 138 -4.64 2.55 -10.78
N TYR A 139 -3.31 2.70 -10.79
CA TYR A 139 -2.66 3.89 -10.21
C TYR A 139 -2.87 5.15 -11.06
N GLU A 140 -2.92 5.02 -12.38
CA GLU A 140 -3.22 6.16 -13.27
C GLU A 140 -4.58 6.78 -12.94
N ARG A 141 -5.59 5.96 -12.69
CA ARG A 141 -6.91 6.43 -12.27
C ARG A 141 -6.90 7.16 -10.92
N LEU A 142 -5.90 6.90 -10.09
CA LEU A 142 -5.71 7.59 -8.81
C LEU A 142 -4.85 8.86 -8.92
N GLY A 143 -4.37 9.17 -10.12
CA GLY A 143 -3.59 10.39 -10.37
C GLY A 143 -2.08 10.19 -10.40
N TYR A 144 -1.61 8.95 -10.42
CA TYR A 144 -0.17 8.65 -10.53
C TYR A 144 0.27 8.69 -11.98
N VAL A 145 1.48 9.20 -12.20
CA VAL A 145 2.10 9.29 -13.52
C VAL A 145 3.34 8.41 -13.55
N ALA A 146 3.41 7.51 -14.53
CA ALA A 146 4.57 6.65 -14.72
C ALA A 146 5.76 7.43 -15.28
N TYR A 147 6.95 7.06 -14.84
CA TYR A 147 8.20 7.64 -15.33
C TYR A 147 9.31 6.58 -15.33
N GLY A 148 10.33 6.82 -16.13
CA GLY A 148 11.48 5.92 -16.26
C GLY A 148 11.15 4.61 -16.98
N PRO A 149 12.16 3.75 -17.16
CA PRO A 149 12.00 2.48 -17.86
C PRO A 149 11.34 1.43 -16.99
N GLU A 150 10.83 0.37 -17.63
CA GLU A 150 10.43 -0.85 -16.95
C GLU A 150 11.65 -1.53 -16.32
N PHE A 151 11.49 -2.11 -15.13
CA PHE A 151 12.55 -2.82 -14.42
C PHE A 151 11.99 -4.04 -13.68
N PRO A 152 12.82 -5.09 -13.46
CA PRO A 152 12.38 -6.24 -12.67
C PRO A 152 12.47 -5.97 -11.18
N ASP A 153 11.48 -6.44 -10.43
CA ASP A 153 11.49 -6.48 -8.97
C ASP A 153 10.81 -7.78 -8.52
N ALA A 154 11.51 -8.57 -7.71
CA ALA A 154 11.06 -9.90 -7.30
C ALA A 154 10.67 -10.80 -8.50
N GLY A 155 11.36 -10.66 -9.63
CA GLY A 155 11.13 -11.42 -10.84
C GLY A 155 9.92 -10.96 -11.67
N MET A 156 9.29 -9.85 -11.31
CA MET A 156 8.13 -9.31 -12.01
C MET A 156 8.44 -7.93 -12.60
N PRO A 157 7.89 -7.59 -13.80
CA PRO A 157 8.12 -6.27 -14.40
C PRO A 157 7.38 -5.18 -13.62
N HIS A 158 8.09 -4.09 -13.33
CA HIS A 158 7.60 -2.93 -12.59
C HIS A 158 7.93 -1.64 -13.34
N ARG A 159 7.22 -0.58 -12.99
CA ARG A 159 7.50 0.77 -13.44
C ARG A 159 7.27 1.77 -12.31
N ALA A 160 8.17 2.75 -12.19
CA ALA A 160 8.02 3.81 -11.20
C ALA A 160 6.86 4.75 -11.57
N MET A 161 6.11 5.17 -10.55
CA MET A 161 5.02 6.13 -10.69
C MET A 161 5.06 7.14 -9.55
N ARG A 162 4.53 8.34 -9.77
CA ARG A 162 4.53 9.40 -8.75
C ARG A 162 3.29 10.27 -8.85
N ARG A 163 2.83 10.73 -7.70
CA ARG A 163 1.77 11.74 -7.58
C ARG A 163 2.21 12.85 -6.64
N SER A 164 2.05 14.11 -7.08
CA SER A 164 2.18 15.28 -6.21
C SER A 164 0.95 15.40 -5.31
N LEU A 165 1.16 15.76 -4.07
CA LEU A 165 0.09 15.88 -3.08
C LEU A 165 -0.45 17.30 -2.95
#